data_70cdd19c4856a71558f806eec6c7ba8d
#
_entry.id   70cdd19c4856a71558f806eec6c7ba8d
#
_cell.length_a   1.000
_cell.length_b   1.000
_cell.length_c   1.000
_cell.angle_alpha   90.00
_cell.angle_beta   90.00
_cell.angle_gamma   90.00
#
_symmetry.space_group_name_H-M   'P 1'
#
loop_
_entity.id
_entity.type
_entity.pdbx_description
1 polymer ?
#
loop_
_entity_poly.entity_id
_entity_poly.type
_entity_poly.pdbx_seq_one_letter_code
_entity_poly.pdbx_strand_id
1 'polypeptide(L)'
;MSETKISCPCGEVHYEITSTPLLRFICHCTICQKFNNASFGDAIIYSSSGVKDPDPSLVEFSTYKPPPNVKRGKCISCVNPVIEKLQTPLLPKLTIVPTAAHHKDIKLPEPVAHLFYDQCIEQVDDSLPKYKGYLSSQLAFVWHLMSAKFKR
;
A
#
# COMPACT_ATOMS: atom_id res chain seq x y z
N MET A 1 -17.07 -13.63 -6.36
CA MET A 1 -15.89 -12.91 -5.83
C MET A 1 -16.25 -12.23 -4.53
N SER A 2 -15.49 -12.48 -3.50
CA SER A 2 -15.73 -11.87 -2.20
C SER A 2 -15.26 -10.41 -2.19
N GLU A 3 -16.08 -9.53 -1.65
CA GLU A 3 -15.70 -8.14 -1.46
C GLU A 3 -14.78 -8.04 -0.25
N THR A 4 -13.69 -7.29 -0.41
CA THR A 4 -12.77 -7.01 0.69
C THR A 4 -13.19 -5.70 1.35
N LYS A 5 -13.50 -5.76 2.64
CA LYS A 5 -13.91 -4.59 3.41
C LYS A 5 -12.71 -3.92 4.04
N ILE A 6 -12.61 -2.62 3.85
CA ILE A 6 -11.54 -1.78 4.38
C ILE A 6 -12.17 -0.75 5.32
N SER A 7 -11.51 -0.50 6.44
CA SER A 7 -11.97 0.46 7.42
C SER A 7 -10.81 1.01 8.24
N CYS A 8 -10.89 2.29 8.60
CA CYS A 8 -9.98 2.84 9.61
C CYS A 8 -10.40 2.36 11.01
N PRO A 9 -9.51 2.47 12.02
CA PRO A 9 -9.84 2.01 13.38
C PRO A 9 -11.08 2.67 14.00
N CYS A 10 -11.37 3.92 13.67
CA CYS A 10 -12.56 4.60 14.20
C CYS A 10 -13.85 4.24 13.45
N GLY A 11 -13.75 3.58 12.29
CA GLY A 11 -14.88 3.14 11.49
C GLY A 11 -15.51 4.20 10.59
N GLU A 12 -15.12 5.46 10.67
CA GLU A 12 -15.72 6.52 9.84
C GLU A 12 -15.37 6.36 8.36
N VAL A 13 -14.12 6.03 8.04
CA VAL A 13 -13.73 5.71 6.68
C VAL A 13 -13.90 4.22 6.46
N HIS A 14 -14.73 3.87 5.49
CA HIS A 14 -14.91 2.48 5.09
C HIS A 14 -15.20 2.42 3.59
N TYR A 15 -14.72 1.38 2.95
CA TYR A 15 -14.95 1.17 1.52
C TYR A 15 -14.73 -0.30 1.18
N GLU A 16 -15.02 -0.65 -0.06
CA GLU A 16 -14.97 -2.04 -0.51
C GLU A 16 -14.09 -2.19 -1.75
N ILE A 17 -13.47 -3.34 -1.86
CA ILE A 17 -12.64 -3.70 -3.01
C ILE A 17 -13.14 -5.02 -3.57
N THR A 18 -13.43 -5.03 -4.87
CA THR A 18 -13.92 -6.23 -5.56
C THR A 18 -12.81 -6.96 -6.33
N SER A 19 -11.69 -6.28 -6.60
CA SER A 19 -10.54 -6.91 -7.26
C SER A 19 -9.74 -7.75 -6.27
N THR A 20 -9.05 -8.78 -6.79
CA THR A 20 -8.14 -9.57 -5.97
C THR A 20 -6.84 -8.81 -5.72
N PRO A 21 -6.18 -9.05 -4.57
CA PRO A 21 -4.88 -8.42 -4.30
C PRO A 21 -3.88 -8.78 -5.39
N LEU A 22 -3.09 -7.80 -5.84
CA LEU A 22 -2.00 -8.05 -6.76
C LEU A 22 -0.76 -8.54 -6.03
N LEU A 23 -0.35 -7.80 -4.99
CA LEU A 23 0.77 -8.20 -4.16
C LEU A 23 0.82 -7.37 -2.87
N ARG A 24 1.67 -7.81 -1.93
CA ARG A 24 1.91 -7.14 -0.66
C ARG A 24 3.39 -6.84 -0.51
N PHE A 25 3.70 -5.61 -0.10
CA PHE A 25 5.05 -5.14 0.14
C PHE A 25 5.24 -4.62 1.55
N ILE A 26 6.48 -4.71 2.01
CA ILE A 26 6.93 -4.01 3.21
C ILE A 26 7.92 -2.95 2.73
N CYS A 27 7.62 -1.68 2.99
CA CYS A 27 8.44 -0.55 2.54
C CYS A 27 9.03 0.18 3.74
N HIS A 28 10.35 0.31 3.76
CA HIS A 28 11.09 0.92 4.85
C HIS A 28 11.48 2.38 4.58
N CYS A 29 11.02 2.99 3.48
CA CYS A 29 11.37 4.37 3.17
C CYS A 29 10.85 5.33 4.25
N THR A 30 11.53 6.45 4.39
CA THR A 30 11.17 7.45 5.41
C THR A 30 9.76 8.00 5.22
N ILE A 31 9.27 8.05 3.99
CA ILE A 31 7.91 8.49 3.68
C ILE A 31 6.89 7.50 4.25
N CYS A 32 7.10 6.20 4.02
CA CYS A 32 6.20 5.16 4.55
C CYS A 32 6.24 5.11 6.07
N GLN A 33 7.41 5.30 6.66
CA GLN A 33 7.55 5.40 8.12
C GLN A 33 6.72 6.56 8.67
N LYS A 34 6.83 7.72 8.04
CA LYS A 34 6.12 8.92 8.48
C LYS A 34 4.61 8.80 8.26
N PHE A 35 4.21 8.33 7.09
CA PHE A 35 2.79 8.18 6.76
C PHE A 35 2.09 7.19 7.70
N ASN A 36 2.73 6.06 7.99
CA ASN A 36 2.16 5.02 8.84
C ASN A 36 2.45 5.24 10.34
N ASN A 37 3.27 6.22 10.68
CA ASN A 37 3.74 6.43 12.06
C ASN A 37 4.26 5.11 12.66
N ALA A 38 5.13 4.42 11.93
CA ALA A 38 5.62 3.08 12.25
C ALA A 38 7.02 2.89 11.67
N SER A 39 7.67 1.77 12.01
CA SER A 39 9.00 1.43 11.51
C SER A 39 9.01 1.18 10.01
N PHE A 40 7.87 0.79 9.43
CA PHE A 40 7.74 0.54 7.99
C PHE A 40 6.26 0.60 7.60
N GLY A 41 6.00 0.63 6.29
CA GLY A 41 4.67 0.48 5.74
C GLY A 41 4.46 -0.95 5.25
N ASP A 42 3.38 -1.58 5.65
CA ASP A 42 2.96 -2.90 5.21
C ASP A 42 1.63 -2.73 4.47
N ALA A 43 1.63 -2.97 3.17
CA ALA A 43 0.48 -2.63 2.34
C ALA A 43 0.26 -3.62 1.21
N ILE A 44 -0.99 -3.69 0.78
CA ILE A 44 -1.42 -4.54 -0.32
C ILE A 44 -1.82 -3.66 -1.50
N ILE A 45 -1.44 -4.08 -2.70
CA ILE A 45 -1.70 -3.34 -3.93
C ILE A 45 -2.85 -3.99 -4.68
N TYR A 46 -3.79 -3.14 -5.11
CA TYR A 46 -4.96 -3.53 -5.90
C TYR A 46 -5.03 -2.71 -7.19
N SER A 47 -5.69 -3.25 -8.20
CA SER A 47 -6.08 -2.45 -9.36
C SER A 47 -7.17 -1.46 -8.93
N SER A 48 -7.01 -0.19 -9.28
CA SER A 48 -7.98 0.84 -8.89
C SER A 48 -9.36 0.61 -9.49
N SER A 49 -9.46 -0.15 -10.57
CA SER A 49 -10.75 -0.44 -11.21
C SER A 49 -11.71 -1.23 -10.30
N GLY A 50 -11.17 -1.99 -9.34
CA GLY A 50 -11.98 -2.76 -8.39
C GLY A 50 -12.22 -2.08 -7.06
N VAL A 51 -11.80 -0.83 -6.90
CA VAL A 51 -11.91 -0.11 -5.63
C VAL A 51 -13.08 0.86 -5.67
N LYS A 52 -13.98 0.72 -4.71
CA LYS A 52 -15.02 1.72 -4.47
C LYS A 52 -14.45 2.74 -3.50
N ASP A 53 -14.03 3.89 -4.03
CA ASP A 53 -13.36 4.90 -3.22
C ASP A 53 -14.19 5.35 -2.03
N PRO A 54 -13.56 5.63 -0.89
CA PRO A 54 -14.27 6.17 0.27
C PRO A 54 -14.77 7.59 0.01
N ASP A 55 -15.68 8.07 0.86
CA ASP A 55 -16.17 9.45 0.82
C ASP A 55 -14.98 10.41 0.94
N PRO A 56 -14.72 11.25 -0.08
CA PRO A 56 -13.56 12.14 -0.07
C PRO A 56 -13.59 13.19 1.03
N SER A 57 -14.77 13.49 1.59
CA SER A 57 -14.88 14.43 2.71
C SER A 57 -14.33 13.86 4.01
N LEU A 58 -14.14 12.55 4.09
CA LEU A 58 -13.64 11.85 5.29
C LEU A 58 -12.14 11.53 5.23
N VAL A 59 -11.50 11.79 4.10
CA VAL A 59 -10.10 11.43 3.87
C VAL A 59 -9.30 12.66 3.47
N GLU A 60 -8.20 12.90 4.20
CA GLU A 60 -7.25 13.96 3.84
C GLU A 60 -6.09 13.35 3.06
N PHE A 61 -5.95 13.78 1.79
CA PHE A 61 -4.87 13.33 0.92
C PHE A 61 -3.70 14.30 0.92
N SER A 62 -2.48 13.76 0.90
CA SER A 62 -1.27 14.55 0.78
C SER A 62 -0.25 13.83 -0.10
N THR A 63 0.66 14.60 -0.71
CA THR A 63 1.79 14.08 -1.46
C THR A 63 3.07 14.47 -0.73
N TYR A 64 3.80 13.47 -0.23
CA TYR A 64 4.96 13.71 0.63
C TYR A 64 6.21 14.09 -0.18
N LYS A 65 6.37 13.48 -1.36
CA LYS A 65 7.51 13.74 -2.22
C LYS A 65 7.17 13.39 -3.68
N PRO A 66 6.91 14.37 -4.54
CA PRO A 66 6.76 14.12 -5.98
C PRO A 66 8.13 14.01 -6.65
N PRO A 67 8.24 13.38 -7.84
CA PRO A 67 7.61 12.13 -8.23
C PRO A 67 8.18 10.93 -7.46
N PRO A 68 7.49 9.78 -7.40
CA PRO A 68 6.21 9.51 -8.04
C PRO A 68 5.04 10.16 -7.30
N ASN A 69 3.99 10.46 -8.04
CA ASN A 69 2.81 11.14 -7.49
C ASN A 69 1.90 10.14 -6.77
N VAL A 70 2.31 9.76 -5.57
CA VAL A 70 1.48 8.93 -4.70
C VAL A 70 0.69 9.85 -3.77
N LYS A 71 -0.62 9.82 -3.91
CA LYS A 71 -1.51 10.53 -2.99
C LYS A 71 -1.84 9.61 -1.82
N ARG A 72 -1.46 10.04 -0.63
CA ARG A 72 -1.64 9.26 0.60
C ARG A 72 -2.75 9.85 1.43
N GLY A 73 -3.74 9.01 1.75
CA GLY A 73 -4.95 9.42 2.44
C GLY A 73 -5.04 8.90 3.86
N LYS A 74 -5.38 9.79 4.78
CA LYS A 74 -5.63 9.49 6.19
C LYS A 74 -7.05 9.84 6.55
N CYS A 75 -7.64 9.08 7.48
CA CYS A 75 -8.92 9.44 8.05
C CYS A 75 -8.81 10.80 8.76
N ILE A 76 -9.75 11.70 8.50
CA ILE A 76 -9.76 13.03 9.13
C ILE A 76 -9.92 12.91 10.65
N SER A 77 -10.72 11.96 11.12
CA SER A 77 -11.04 11.82 12.54
C SER A 77 -9.96 11.12 13.34
N CYS A 78 -9.50 9.92 12.91
CA CYS A 78 -8.53 9.14 13.68
C CYS A 78 -7.09 9.27 13.18
N VAL A 79 -6.87 9.97 12.07
CA VAL A 79 -5.56 10.25 11.47
C VAL A 79 -4.77 9.00 11.07
N ASN A 80 -5.43 7.86 10.95
CA ASN A 80 -4.79 6.62 10.49
C ASN A 80 -4.78 6.50 8.98
N PRO A 81 -3.73 5.93 8.38
CA PRO A 81 -3.68 5.68 6.95
C PRO A 81 -4.79 4.73 6.51
N VAL A 82 -5.46 5.04 5.41
CA VAL A 82 -6.58 4.22 4.91
C VAL A 82 -6.46 3.88 3.44
N ILE A 83 -5.77 4.69 2.63
CA ILE A 83 -5.71 4.50 1.19
C ILE A 83 -4.55 5.29 0.58
N GLU A 84 -3.90 4.73 -0.43
CA GLU A 84 -2.93 5.46 -1.24
C GLU A 84 -3.27 5.25 -2.71
N LYS A 85 -3.14 6.29 -3.51
CA LYS A 85 -3.39 6.25 -4.95
C LYS A 85 -2.11 6.47 -5.71
N LEU A 86 -1.72 5.50 -6.53
CA LEU A 86 -0.56 5.60 -7.40
C LEU A 86 -1.04 5.75 -8.84
N GLN A 87 -0.77 6.90 -9.45
CA GLN A 87 -1.13 7.20 -10.82
C GLN A 87 0.09 7.73 -11.56
N THR A 88 0.64 6.90 -12.44
CA THR A 88 1.76 7.28 -13.30
C THR A 88 1.43 6.94 -14.75
N PRO A 89 2.01 7.67 -15.73
CA PRO A 89 1.70 7.43 -17.15
C PRO A 89 2.06 6.02 -17.64
N LEU A 90 3.06 5.39 -17.05
CA LEU A 90 3.59 4.11 -17.52
C LEU A 90 2.99 2.89 -16.83
N LEU A 91 2.25 3.09 -15.75
CA LEU A 91 1.65 2.00 -14.98
C LEU A 91 0.14 2.17 -14.93
N PRO A 92 -0.60 1.06 -14.80
CA PRO A 92 -2.04 1.16 -14.56
C PRO A 92 -2.28 1.88 -13.23
N LYS A 93 -3.48 2.42 -13.08
CA LYS A 93 -3.86 3.07 -11.83
C LYS A 93 -3.94 2.00 -10.72
N LEU A 94 -3.20 2.22 -9.65
CA LEU A 94 -3.12 1.30 -8.53
C LEU A 94 -3.59 1.97 -7.25
N THR A 95 -4.21 1.16 -6.41
CA THR A 95 -4.59 1.56 -5.06
C THR A 95 -3.79 0.73 -4.06
N ILE A 96 -3.16 1.39 -3.13
CA ILE A 96 -2.35 0.76 -2.08
C ILE A 96 -3.12 0.90 -0.78
N VAL A 97 -3.32 -0.20 -0.08
CA VAL A 97 -4.13 -0.24 1.14
C VAL A 97 -3.29 -0.81 2.28
N PRO A 98 -3.13 -0.06 3.38
CA PRO A 98 -2.41 -0.59 4.54
C PRO A 98 -3.03 -1.90 5.02
N THR A 99 -2.20 -2.87 5.38
CA THR A 99 -2.71 -4.16 5.88
C THR A 99 -3.59 -3.97 7.11
N ALA A 100 -3.24 -3.01 7.96
CA ALA A 100 -3.99 -2.71 9.19
C ALA A 100 -5.41 -2.22 8.93
N ALA A 101 -5.72 -1.70 7.73
CA ALA A 101 -7.05 -1.23 7.37
C ALA A 101 -7.97 -2.35 6.89
N HIS A 102 -7.44 -3.54 6.63
CA HIS A 102 -8.24 -4.68 6.21
C HIS A 102 -8.98 -5.30 7.40
N HIS A 103 -10.18 -5.81 7.15
CA HIS A 103 -10.94 -6.51 8.16
C HIS A 103 -10.18 -7.76 8.63
N LYS A 104 -10.22 -8.05 9.92
CA LYS A 104 -9.43 -9.13 10.54
C LYS A 104 -9.76 -10.52 10.01
N ASP A 105 -10.96 -10.72 9.50
CA ASP A 105 -11.41 -12.03 9.00
C ASP A 105 -10.90 -12.35 7.60
N ILE A 106 -10.22 -11.41 6.95
CA ILE A 106 -9.75 -11.58 5.59
C ILE A 106 -8.34 -12.16 5.60
N LYS A 107 -8.14 -13.23 4.83
CA LYS A 107 -6.81 -13.80 4.65
C LYS A 107 -6.02 -12.93 3.67
N LEU A 108 -4.96 -12.32 4.17
CA LEU A 108 -4.09 -11.46 3.36
C LEU A 108 -3.00 -12.30 2.67
N PRO A 109 -2.54 -11.88 1.47
CA PRO A 109 -1.40 -12.54 0.85
C PRO A 109 -0.13 -12.32 1.66
N GLU A 110 0.85 -13.21 1.49
CA GLU A 110 2.16 -13.03 2.10
C GLU A 110 2.91 -11.89 1.42
N PRO A 111 3.74 -11.14 2.16
CA PRO A 111 4.56 -10.12 1.53
C PRO A 111 5.60 -10.75 0.61
N VAL A 112 5.90 -10.07 -0.50
CA VAL A 112 6.83 -10.59 -1.51
C VAL A 112 8.25 -10.07 -1.35
N ALA A 113 8.43 -8.91 -0.72
CA ALA A 113 9.74 -8.28 -0.59
C ALA A 113 9.72 -7.12 0.39
N HIS A 114 10.92 -6.74 0.84
CA HIS A 114 11.16 -5.48 1.52
C HIS A 114 11.75 -4.48 0.52
N LEU A 115 11.19 -3.28 0.47
CA LEU A 115 11.67 -2.18 -0.37
C LEU A 115 12.34 -1.11 0.49
N PHE A 116 13.34 -0.43 -0.05
CA PHE A 116 14.09 0.63 0.64
C PHE A 116 14.64 0.14 1.98
N TYR A 117 15.17 -1.09 1.98
CA TYR A 117 15.64 -1.72 3.21
C TYR A 117 16.86 -1.01 3.82
N ASP A 118 17.60 -0.25 3.01
CA ASP A 118 18.69 0.61 3.49
C ASP A 118 18.22 1.68 4.47
N GLN A 119 16.93 2.03 4.46
CA GLN A 119 16.35 3.02 5.38
C GLN A 119 15.63 2.38 6.58
N CYS A 120 15.74 1.06 6.75
CA CYS A 120 15.04 0.37 7.84
C CYS A 120 15.54 0.87 9.21
N ILE A 121 14.61 1.03 10.14
CA ILE A 121 14.90 1.38 11.52
C ILE A 121 15.34 0.14 12.29
N GLU A 122 14.65 -0.97 12.04
CA GLU A 122 14.95 -2.27 12.65
C GLU A 122 15.18 -3.31 11.57
N GLN A 123 16.20 -4.13 11.74
CA GLN A 123 16.44 -5.23 10.83
C GLN A 123 15.39 -6.31 11.02
N VAL A 124 14.94 -6.87 9.91
CA VAL A 124 13.92 -7.94 9.92
C VAL A 124 14.60 -9.24 9.51
N ASP A 125 14.53 -10.24 10.38
CA ASP A 125 15.09 -11.56 10.12
C ASP A 125 14.02 -12.45 9.48
N ASP A 126 13.93 -12.39 8.16
CA ASP A 126 13.07 -13.26 7.37
C ASP A 126 13.77 -13.64 6.06
N SER A 127 13.16 -14.51 5.29
CA SER A 127 13.73 -15.02 4.03
C SER A 127 13.36 -14.18 2.81
N LEU A 128 12.63 -13.08 2.99
CA LEU A 128 12.19 -12.26 1.87
C LEU A 128 13.35 -11.47 1.25
N PRO A 129 13.31 -11.23 -0.07
CA PRO A 129 14.29 -10.34 -0.70
C PRO A 129 14.24 -8.95 -0.08
N LYS A 130 15.41 -8.34 0.09
CA LYS A 130 15.53 -7.02 0.68
C LYS A 130 16.26 -6.11 -0.29
N TYR A 131 15.49 -5.22 -0.93
CA TYR A 131 16.02 -4.31 -1.95
C TYR A 131 16.41 -2.99 -1.30
N LYS A 132 17.62 -2.52 -1.62
CA LYS A 132 18.21 -1.32 -1.05
C LYS A 132 18.31 -0.24 -2.10
N GLY A 133 18.01 1.01 -1.71
CA GLY A 133 18.11 2.17 -2.57
C GLY A 133 16.91 2.36 -3.49
N TYR A 134 16.86 3.55 -4.09
CA TYR A 134 15.73 3.98 -4.91
C TYR A 134 15.55 3.13 -6.17
N LEU A 135 16.61 3.04 -6.99
CA LEU A 135 16.52 2.37 -8.28
C LEU A 135 16.19 0.88 -8.14
N SER A 136 16.90 0.20 -7.25
CA SER A 136 16.69 -1.23 -6.99
C SER A 136 15.26 -1.50 -6.51
N SER A 137 14.77 -0.68 -5.60
CA SER A 137 13.42 -0.83 -5.05
C SER A 137 12.34 -0.56 -6.10
N GLN A 138 12.52 0.45 -6.95
CA GLN A 138 11.57 0.76 -8.01
C GLN A 138 11.53 -0.34 -9.07
N LEU A 139 12.68 -0.85 -9.48
CA LEU A 139 12.75 -1.94 -10.44
C LEU A 139 12.13 -3.22 -9.88
N ALA A 140 12.38 -3.51 -8.61
CA ALA A 140 11.79 -4.65 -7.92
C ALA A 140 10.26 -4.53 -7.86
N PHE A 141 9.75 -3.35 -7.56
CA PHE A 141 8.30 -3.08 -7.53
C PHE A 141 7.68 -3.39 -8.89
N VAL A 142 8.24 -2.84 -9.97
CA VAL A 142 7.72 -3.06 -11.32
C VAL A 142 7.80 -4.54 -11.70
N TRP A 143 8.91 -5.19 -11.40
CA TRP A 143 9.09 -6.61 -11.73
C TRP A 143 8.07 -7.49 -11.00
N HIS A 144 7.86 -7.29 -9.70
CA HIS A 144 6.88 -8.05 -8.93
C HIS A 144 5.45 -7.77 -9.41
N LEU A 145 5.16 -6.52 -9.74
CA LEU A 145 3.84 -6.14 -10.25
C LEU A 145 3.54 -6.83 -11.58
N MET A 146 4.50 -6.81 -12.52
CA MET A 146 4.35 -7.48 -13.82
C MET A 146 4.22 -8.99 -13.64
N SER A 147 5.04 -9.58 -12.78
CA SER A 147 4.97 -11.02 -12.48
C SER A 147 3.60 -11.42 -11.91
N ALA A 148 3.05 -10.61 -11.05
CA ALA A 148 1.72 -10.87 -10.47
C ALA A 148 0.63 -10.83 -11.54
N LYS A 149 0.72 -9.90 -12.50
CA LYS A 149 -0.23 -9.81 -13.60
C LYS A 149 -0.17 -11.01 -14.56
N PHE A 150 1.03 -11.50 -14.82
CA PHE A 150 1.21 -12.64 -15.73
C PHE A 150 0.79 -13.98 -15.12
N LYS A 151 0.70 -14.08 -13.81
CA LYS A 151 0.27 -15.31 -13.12
C LYS A 151 -1.26 -15.47 -13.05
N ARG A 152 -2.00 -14.54 -13.62
CA ARG A 152 -3.47 -14.54 -13.57
C ARG A 152 -4.10 -14.96 -14.88
#